data_89361b0735225d8146bbc8ea3bb21c26
#
_entry.id   89361b0735225d8146bbc8ea3bb21c26
#
_cell.length_a   1.000
_cell.length_b   1.000
_cell.length_c   1.000
_cell.angle_alpha   90.00
_cell.angle_beta   90.00
_cell.angle_gamma   90.00
#
_symmetry.space_group_name_H-M   'P 1'
#
loop_
_entity.id
_entity.type
_entity.pdbx_description
1 polymer ?
#
loop_
_entity_poly.entity_id
_entity_poly.type
_entity_poly.pdbx_seq_one_letter_code
_entity_poly.pdbx_strand_id
1 'polypeptide(L)'
;MIEFKDVAFQYEQGSSKGKIENINLTIHDGEVVLICGESGCGKTTLTRLINGLIPHYYEGTLTGQTIVEGIDVKNVSLYALSGVVGSVFQNPRTQFFTVDTTSEIAFGCENLAIDADEINLRIEK
;
A
#
# COMPACT_ATOMS: atom_id res chain seq x y z
N MET A 1 6.88 1.27 -11.00
CA MET A 1 6.40 -0.02 -11.50
C MET A 1 6.09 -0.97 -10.34
N ILE A 2 5.02 -1.72 -10.43
CA ILE A 2 4.64 -2.74 -9.43
C ILE A 2 4.63 -4.11 -10.12
N GLU A 3 5.28 -5.09 -9.51
CA GLU A 3 5.33 -6.45 -10.04
C GLU A 3 4.92 -7.48 -8.99
N PHE A 4 4.03 -8.37 -9.38
CA PHE A 4 3.70 -9.58 -8.63
C PHE A 4 4.28 -10.79 -9.37
N LYS A 5 5.08 -11.60 -8.68
CA LYS A 5 5.73 -12.80 -9.24
C LYS A 5 5.31 -14.02 -8.44
N ASP A 6 4.45 -14.83 -9.01
CA ASP A 6 3.90 -16.06 -8.43
C ASP A 6 3.40 -15.87 -6.99
N VAL A 7 2.69 -14.78 -6.74
CA VAL A 7 2.25 -14.42 -5.40
C VAL A 7 1.03 -15.23 -5.00
N ALA A 8 1.11 -15.80 -3.81
CA ALA A 8 -0.02 -16.41 -3.11
C ALA A 8 0.00 -15.97 -1.65
N PHE A 9 -1.17 -15.70 -1.10
CA PHE A 9 -1.32 -15.34 0.30
C PHE A 9 -2.60 -15.91 0.89
N GLN A 10 -2.50 -16.41 2.11
CA GLN A 10 -3.62 -16.86 2.93
C GLN A 10 -3.46 -16.34 4.35
N TYR A 11 -4.49 -15.70 4.88
CA TYR A 11 -4.50 -15.24 6.27
C TYR A 11 -4.44 -16.41 7.25
N GLU A 12 -3.69 -16.24 8.33
CA GLU A 12 -3.52 -17.27 9.37
C GLU A 12 -4.81 -17.54 10.14
N GLN A 13 -5.57 -16.48 10.42
CA GLN A 13 -6.85 -16.57 11.12
C GLN A 13 -7.98 -16.25 10.15
N GLY A 14 -8.87 -17.22 9.94
CA GLY A 14 -10.11 -16.93 9.25
C GLY A 14 -10.47 -17.85 8.10
N SER A 15 -11.56 -17.48 7.48
CA SER A 15 -12.12 -18.18 6.32
C SER A 15 -11.18 -18.13 5.11
N SER A 16 -11.40 -19.02 4.17
CA SER A 16 -10.76 -18.98 2.84
C SER A 16 -11.04 -17.69 2.05
N LYS A 17 -11.85 -16.78 2.58
CA LYS A 17 -12.12 -15.48 1.98
C LYS A 17 -10.87 -14.60 2.02
N GLY A 18 -10.56 -14.00 0.88
CA GLY A 18 -9.37 -13.17 0.72
C GLY A 18 -8.09 -13.92 0.37
N LYS A 19 -8.13 -15.26 0.30
CA LYS A 19 -7.01 -16.03 -0.24
C LYS A 19 -6.79 -15.67 -1.71
N ILE A 20 -5.53 -15.45 -2.05
CA ILE A 20 -5.12 -15.23 -3.44
C ILE A 20 -4.04 -16.24 -3.83
N GLU A 21 -4.02 -16.65 -5.08
CA GLU A 21 -3.08 -17.64 -5.61
C GLU A 21 -2.68 -17.27 -7.05
N ASN A 22 -1.47 -17.65 -7.43
CA ASN A 22 -0.95 -17.52 -8.79
C ASN A 22 -1.07 -16.09 -9.35
N ILE A 23 -0.81 -15.10 -8.53
CA ILE A 23 -0.86 -13.71 -8.98
C ILE A 23 0.44 -13.37 -9.70
N ASN A 24 0.32 -13.13 -11.00
CA ASN A 24 1.38 -12.64 -11.86
C ASN A 24 0.85 -11.40 -12.59
N LEU A 25 1.33 -10.23 -12.23
CA LEU A 25 0.85 -8.97 -12.74
C LEU A 25 1.97 -7.95 -12.72
N THR A 26 2.07 -7.17 -13.78
CA THR A 26 2.96 -6.00 -13.83
C THR A 26 2.13 -4.76 -14.12
N ILE A 27 2.28 -3.74 -13.28
CA ILE A 27 1.70 -2.41 -13.48
C ILE A 27 2.86 -1.45 -13.77
N HIS A 28 2.86 -0.91 -14.97
CA HIS A 28 3.91 0.01 -15.42
C HIS A 28 3.68 1.43 -14.92
N ASP A 29 4.73 2.24 -14.98
CA ASP A 29 4.65 3.64 -14.60
C ASP A 29 3.64 4.40 -15.49
N GLY A 30 2.84 5.25 -14.85
CA GLY A 30 1.81 6.03 -15.53
C GLY A 30 0.51 5.28 -15.82
N GLU A 31 0.41 4.00 -15.49
CA GLU A 31 -0.83 3.24 -15.67
C GLU A 31 -1.86 3.52 -14.57
N VAL A 32 -3.11 3.53 -14.97
CA VAL A 32 -4.28 3.51 -14.07
C VAL A 32 -4.95 2.14 -14.20
N VAL A 33 -4.98 1.39 -13.11
CA VAL A 33 -5.51 0.02 -13.09
C VAL A 33 -6.76 -0.04 -12.22
N LEU A 34 -7.84 -0.56 -12.77
CA LEU A 34 -9.08 -0.84 -12.04
C LEU A 34 -9.14 -2.31 -11.67
N ILE A 35 -9.25 -2.60 -10.37
CA ILE A 35 -9.42 -3.95 -9.84
C ILE A 35 -10.88 -4.17 -9.48
N CYS A 36 -11.54 -5.07 -10.19
CA CYS A 36 -12.96 -5.38 -10.02
C CYS A 36 -13.14 -6.82 -9.57
N GLY A 37 -14.22 -7.08 -8.85
CA GLY A 37 -14.61 -8.41 -8.43
C GLY A 37 -15.64 -8.39 -7.31
N GLU A 38 -16.18 -9.54 -6.99
CA GLU A 38 -17.12 -9.70 -5.87
C GLU A 38 -16.47 -9.39 -4.52
N SER A 39 -17.30 -9.06 -3.53
CA SER A 39 -16.84 -8.87 -2.16
C SER A 39 -16.17 -10.14 -1.62
N GLY A 40 -14.97 -9.99 -1.04
CA GLY A 40 -14.21 -11.11 -0.49
C GLY A 40 -13.38 -11.91 -1.50
N CYS A 41 -13.25 -11.46 -2.76
CA CYS A 41 -12.46 -12.16 -3.77
C CYS A 41 -10.93 -11.85 -3.72
N GLY A 42 -10.48 -11.01 -2.77
CA GLY A 42 -9.06 -10.73 -2.57
C GLY A 42 -8.56 -9.37 -3.07
N LYS A 43 -9.42 -8.46 -3.50
CA LYS A 43 -9.01 -7.10 -3.93
C LYS A 43 -8.24 -6.34 -2.86
N THR A 44 -8.76 -6.34 -1.64
CA THR A 44 -8.11 -5.70 -0.49
C THR A 44 -6.78 -6.37 -0.15
N THR A 45 -6.70 -7.69 -0.25
CA THR A 45 -5.47 -8.45 -0.04
C THR A 45 -4.38 -8.02 -1.02
N LEU A 46 -4.73 -7.82 -2.28
CA LEU A 46 -3.81 -7.35 -3.30
C LEU A 46 -3.24 -5.96 -2.98
N THR A 47 -4.10 -5.03 -2.57
CA THR A 47 -3.66 -3.68 -2.17
C THR A 47 -2.79 -3.70 -0.91
N ARG A 48 -3.08 -4.58 0.05
CA ARG A 48 -2.26 -4.77 1.26
C ARG A 48 -0.86 -5.31 0.96
N LEU A 49 -0.71 -6.09 -0.09
CA LEU A 49 0.61 -6.53 -0.56
C LEU A 49 1.42 -5.36 -1.14
N ILE A 50 0.78 -4.44 -1.84
CA ILE A 50 1.46 -3.29 -2.44
C ILE A 50 1.96 -2.31 -1.37
N ASN A 51 1.13 -1.99 -0.38
CA ASN A 51 1.49 -1.02 0.66
C ASN A 51 2.23 -1.61 1.86
N GLY A 52 2.52 -2.92 1.83
CA GLY A 52 3.30 -3.61 2.85
C GLY A 52 2.55 -3.99 4.13
N LEU A 53 1.24 -3.75 4.21
CA LEU A 53 0.45 -4.25 5.33
C LEU A 53 0.48 -5.78 5.40
N ILE A 54 0.70 -6.44 4.26
CA ILE A 54 1.12 -7.82 4.17
C ILE A 54 2.58 -7.82 3.68
N PRO A 55 3.51 -8.46 4.38
CA PRO A 55 3.37 -9.32 5.57
C PRO A 55 3.55 -8.60 6.92
N HIS A 56 3.78 -7.29 6.94
CA HIS A 56 4.26 -6.61 8.15
C HIS A 56 3.22 -6.43 9.25
N TYR A 57 1.95 -6.32 8.89
CA TYR A 57 0.86 -6.12 9.83
C TYR A 57 -0.11 -7.32 9.88
N TYR A 58 -0.47 -7.86 8.73
CA TYR A 58 -1.34 -9.02 8.62
C TYR A 58 -0.52 -10.30 8.52
N GLU A 59 -0.75 -11.21 9.45
CA GLU A 59 -0.07 -12.51 9.50
C GLU A 59 -0.74 -13.53 8.57
N GLY A 60 0.08 -14.38 7.98
CA GLY A 60 -0.39 -15.43 7.10
C GLY A 60 0.75 -16.09 6.33
N THR A 61 0.39 -16.97 5.42
CA THR A 61 1.35 -17.65 4.55
C THR A 61 1.47 -16.89 3.24
N LEU A 62 2.62 -16.27 3.02
CA LEU A 62 2.96 -15.52 1.81
C LEU A 62 4.05 -16.26 1.03
N THR A 63 3.79 -16.51 -0.26
CA THR A 63 4.75 -17.02 -1.23
C THR A 63 4.87 -16.10 -2.43
N GLY A 64 5.96 -16.22 -3.19
CA GLY A 64 6.23 -15.33 -4.31
C GLY A 64 6.81 -13.99 -3.87
N GLN A 65 6.86 -13.03 -4.79
CA GLN A 65 7.44 -11.70 -4.56
C GLN A 65 6.50 -10.60 -5.01
N THR A 66 6.37 -9.57 -4.18
CA THR A 66 5.77 -8.29 -4.56
C THR A 66 6.88 -7.24 -4.59
N ILE A 67 7.11 -6.66 -5.75
CA ILE A 67 8.16 -5.65 -5.97
C ILE A 67 7.49 -4.32 -6.31
N VAL A 68 7.79 -3.29 -5.53
CA VAL A 68 7.29 -1.93 -5.72
C VAL A 68 8.48 -1.00 -5.90
N GLU A 69 8.56 -0.32 -7.03
CA GLU A 69 9.69 0.56 -7.37
C GLU A 69 11.05 -0.12 -7.16
N GLY A 70 11.17 -1.38 -7.60
CA GLY A 70 12.38 -2.18 -7.44
C GLY A 70 12.65 -2.72 -6.03
N ILE A 71 11.76 -2.48 -5.08
CA ILE A 71 11.90 -2.88 -3.69
C ILE A 71 11.01 -4.09 -3.40
N ASP A 72 11.59 -5.18 -2.91
CA ASP A 72 10.82 -6.33 -2.42
C ASP A 72 10.15 -5.96 -1.09
N VAL A 73 8.84 -5.97 -1.07
CA VAL A 73 8.02 -5.55 0.07
C VAL A 73 8.30 -6.34 1.35
N LYS A 74 8.71 -7.60 1.23
CA LYS A 74 9.08 -8.43 2.39
C LYS A 74 10.32 -7.94 3.13
N ASN A 75 11.23 -7.28 2.44
CA ASN A 75 12.58 -6.98 2.92
C ASN A 75 12.76 -5.57 3.45
N VAL A 76 11.70 -4.76 3.44
CA VAL A 76 11.75 -3.36 3.88
C VAL A 76 10.68 -3.07 4.92
N SER A 77 10.88 -2.02 5.71
CA SER A 77 9.90 -1.59 6.70
C SER A 77 8.69 -0.89 6.06
N LEU A 78 7.57 -0.85 6.78
CA LEU A 78 6.41 -0.04 6.39
C LEU A 78 6.76 1.44 6.21
N TYR A 79 7.67 1.95 7.03
CA TYR A 79 8.15 3.32 6.93
C TYR A 79 8.82 3.60 5.58
N ALA A 80 9.69 2.70 5.13
CA ALA A 80 10.35 2.83 3.83
C ALA A 80 9.34 2.78 2.66
N LEU A 81 8.35 1.90 2.74
CA LEU A 81 7.28 1.80 1.74
C LEU A 81 6.37 3.03 1.73
N SER A 82 6.10 3.65 2.87
CA SER A 82 5.26 4.85 2.94
C SER A 82 5.83 6.04 2.17
N GLY A 83 7.13 6.05 1.91
CA GLY A 83 7.79 7.06 1.07
C GLY A 83 7.52 6.89 -0.43
N VAL A 84 7.12 5.70 -0.88
CA VAL A 84 6.90 5.38 -2.31
C VAL A 84 5.46 4.98 -2.62
N VAL A 85 4.67 4.58 -1.63
CA VAL A 85 3.27 4.14 -1.80
C VAL A 85 2.33 4.99 -0.98
N GLY A 86 1.45 5.72 -1.65
CA GLY A 86 0.32 6.38 -1.01
C GLY A 86 -0.91 5.46 -1.00
N SER A 87 -1.61 5.38 0.13
CA SER A 87 -2.81 4.55 0.28
C SER A 87 -4.00 5.35 0.78
N VAL A 88 -5.15 5.14 0.14
CA VAL A 88 -6.44 5.63 0.61
C VAL A 88 -7.30 4.42 0.97
N PHE A 89 -7.69 4.33 2.25
CA PHE A 89 -8.48 3.21 2.74
C PHE A 89 -9.98 3.40 2.49
N GLN A 90 -10.75 2.34 2.69
CA GLN A 90 -12.18 2.31 2.42
C GLN A 90 -12.97 3.39 3.21
N ASN A 91 -12.54 3.74 4.41
CA ASN A 91 -13.08 4.85 5.18
C ASN A 91 -12.00 5.94 5.36
N PRO A 92 -11.91 6.92 4.44
CA PRO A 92 -10.86 7.94 4.49
C PRO A 92 -10.95 8.87 5.69
N ARG A 93 -12.12 8.99 6.33
CA ARG A 93 -12.29 9.82 7.55
C ARG A 93 -11.41 9.36 8.71
N THR A 94 -11.13 8.07 8.79
CA THR A 94 -10.28 7.51 9.85
C THR A 94 -8.78 7.78 9.63
N GLN A 95 -8.41 8.32 8.47
CA GLN A 95 -7.03 8.67 8.15
C GLN A 95 -6.65 10.10 8.54
N PHE A 96 -7.61 10.95 8.88
CA PHE A 96 -7.35 12.33 9.30
C PHE A 96 -6.84 12.37 10.75
N PHE A 97 -5.72 13.03 10.95
CA PHE A 97 -5.05 13.15 12.26
C PHE A 97 -5.01 14.58 12.80
N THR A 98 -5.17 15.58 11.94
CA THR A 98 -5.02 16.98 12.31
C THR A 98 -6.36 17.70 12.30
N VAL A 99 -6.35 18.94 12.83
CA VAL A 99 -7.58 19.75 13.00
C VAL A 99 -7.84 20.70 11.85
N ASP A 100 -6.89 20.87 10.96
CA ASP A 100 -6.99 21.76 9.80
C ASP A 100 -6.40 21.16 8.53
N THR A 101 -6.82 21.69 7.37
CA THR A 101 -6.44 21.15 6.05
C THR A 101 -4.95 21.30 5.76
N THR A 102 -4.34 22.42 6.14
CA THR A 102 -2.91 22.66 5.88
C THR A 102 -2.04 21.66 6.62
N SER A 103 -2.29 21.46 7.91
CA SER A 103 -1.58 20.48 8.73
C SER A 103 -1.79 19.04 8.24
N GLU A 104 -2.99 18.73 7.75
CA GLU A 104 -3.27 17.38 7.21
C GLU A 104 -2.50 17.11 5.91
N ILE A 105 -2.38 18.09 5.03
CA ILE A 105 -1.58 17.96 3.81
C ILE A 105 -0.09 17.84 4.14
N ALA A 106 0.40 18.59 5.13
CA ALA A 106 1.80 18.56 5.57
C ALA A 106 2.18 17.29 6.32
N PHE A 107 1.21 16.62 6.95
CA PHE A 107 1.44 15.50 7.90
C PHE A 107 2.33 14.40 7.35
N GLY A 108 2.06 13.90 6.15
CA GLY A 108 2.88 12.86 5.51
C GLY A 108 4.32 13.32 5.25
N CYS A 109 4.48 14.55 4.81
CA CYS A 109 5.80 15.14 4.54
C CYS A 109 6.60 15.35 5.84
N GLU A 110 5.95 15.79 6.91
CA GLU A 110 6.57 15.95 8.22
C GLU A 110 7.05 14.62 8.77
N ASN A 111 6.25 13.57 8.65
CA ASN A 111 6.63 12.21 9.08
C ASN A 111 7.83 11.65 8.31
N LEU A 112 8.02 12.08 7.06
CA LEU A 112 9.18 11.72 6.25
C LEU A 112 10.37 12.67 6.43
N ALA A 113 10.27 13.61 7.36
CA ALA A 113 11.31 14.62 7.66
C ALA A 113 11.73 15.45 6.43
N ILE A 114 10.76 15.79 5.58
CA ILE A 114 10.98 16.67 4.42
C ILE A 114 11.17 18.10 4.92
N ASP A 115 12.04 18.85 4.26
CA ASP A 115 12.34 20.24 4.61
C ASP A 115 11.09 21.14 4.56
N ALA A 116 10.99 22.10 5.49
CA ALA A 116 9.82 22.96 5.65
C ALA A 116 9.50 23.79 4.39
N ASP A 117 10.52 24.27 3.69
CA ASP A 117 10.31 25.06 2.46
C ASP A 117 9.71 24.20 1.35
N GLU A 118 10.18 22.96 1.20
CA GLU A 118 9.62 21.99 0.26
C GLU A 118 8.18 21.60 0.63
N ILE A 119 7.88 21.44 1.92
CA ILE A 119 6.51 21.18 2.39
C ILE A 119 5.57 22.30 1.99
N ASN A 120 5.96 23.56 2.22
CA ASN A 120 5.14 24.73 1.86
C ASN A 120 4.88 24.79 0.35
N LEU A 121 5.88 24.51 -0.48
CA LEU A 121 5.70 24.42 -1.94
C LEU A 121 4.70 23.34 -2.36
N ARG A 122 4.70 22.21 -1.68
CA ARG A 122 3.76 21.11 -1.96
C ARG A 122 2.33 21.42 -1.51
N ILE A 123 2.16 22.14 -0.42
CA ILE A 123 0.84 22.55 0.07
C ILE A 123 0.15 23.51 -0.91
N GLU A 124 0.92 24.42 -1.52
CA GLU A 124 0.40 25.44 -2.46
C GLU A 124 -0.01 24.86 -3.83
N LYS A 125 0.45 23.67 -4.18
CA LYS A 125 0.08 23.00 -5.43
C LYS A 125 -1.24 22.26 -5.31
#